data_6eff0ae4ce0b936ab2d67072b5b7dd6c
#
_entry.id   6eff0ae4ce0b936ab2d67072b5b7dd6c
#
_cell.length_a   1.000
_cell.length_b   1.000
_cell.length_c   1.000
_cell.angle_alpha   90.00
_cell.angle_beta   90.00
_cell.angle_gamma   90.00
#
_symmetry.space_group_name_H-M   'P 1'
#
loop_
_entity.id
_entity.type
_entity.pdbx_description
1 polymer ?
#
loop_
_entity_poly.entity_id
_entity_poly.type
_entity_poly.pdbx_seq_one_letter_code
_entity_poly.pdbx_strand_id
1 'polypeptide(L)'
;MLEAAQNSGKQVFFEVDEAVKKDYYRRNKVEQAVDRAITENRFEVYYQPIYSLKEKCVVSLEALVRLKDEKLGAIPPDEFIPLAEQNGTITQISEIVLEECCRFLAKHVLPNPSLGIRTIHVNIAAAQCLNRNLKESILPVLERYYVPAHMITLELT
;
A
#
# COMPACT_ATOMS: atom_id res chain seq x y z
N MET A 1 -23.96 -1.08 -15.54
CA MET A 1 -25.08 -1.89 -16.11
C MET A 1 -26.36 -1.82 -15.27
N LEU A 2 -26.31 -1.83 -13.95
CA LEU A 2 -27.50 -1.65 -13.09
C LEU A 2 -28.17 -0.27 -13.25
N GLU A 3 -27.41 0.81 -13.40
CA GLU A 3 -27.94 2.17 -13.61
C GLU A 3 -28.70 2.33 -14.94
N ALA A 4 -28.25 1.63 -15.99
CA ALA A 4 -28.95 1.66 -17.29
C ALA A 4 -30.30 0.91 -17.26
N ALA A 5 -30.44 -0.09 -16.38
CA ALA A 5 -31.68 -0.83 -16.21
C ALA A 5 -32.74 -0.06 -15.42
N GLN A 6 -32.32 0.78 -14.45
CA GLN A 6 -33.22 1.60 -13.65
C GLN A 6 -33.90 2.70 -14.47
N ASN A 7 -33.24 3.23 -15.50
CA ASN A 7 -33.78 4.30 -16.34
C ASN A 7 -34.75 3.85 -17.46
N SER A 8 -34.83 2.55 -17.71
CA SER A 8 -35.70 2.03 -18.80
C SER A 8 -37.11 1.65 -18.40
N GLY A 9 -37.44 1.65 -17.10
CA GLY A 9 -38.78 1.26 -16.61
C GLY A 9 -39.19 -0.18 -16.87
N LYS A 10 -38.31 -1.02 -17.44
CA LYS A 10 -38.51 -2.46 -17.67
C LYS A 10 -37.78 -3.25 -16.60
N GLN A 11 -38.47 -4.16 -15.93
CA GLN A 11 -37.83 -5.18 -15.10
C GLN A 11 -37.01 -6.10 -16.00
N VAL A 12 -35.71 -5.85 -16.08
CA VAL A 12 -34.78 -6.71 -16.81
C VAL A 12 -34.12 -7.60 -15.78
N PHE A 13 -34.45 -8.89 -15.82
CA PHE A 13 -33.77 -9.91 -15.02
C PHE A 13 -32.46 -10.26 -15.74
N PHE A 14 -31.33 -9.95 -15.10
CA PHE A 14 -30.03 -10.44 -15.56
C PHE A 14 -29.70 -11.71 -14.79
N GLU A 15 -29.53 -12.82 -15.53
CA GLU A 15 -28.87 -13.98 -14.96
C GLU A 15 -27.41 -13.64 -14.75
N VAL A 16 -26.98 -13.51 -13.48
CA VAL A 16 -25.60 -13.18 -13.15
C VAL A 16 -24.77 -14.44 -13.30
N ASP A 17 -23.81 -14.40 -14.22
CA ASP A 17 -22.87 -15.49 -14.45
C ASP A 17 -22.17 -15.89 -13.13
N GLU A 18 -21.97 -17.19 -12.95
CA GLU A 18 -21.28 -17.75 -11.77
C GLU A 18 -19.85 -17.20 -11.62
N ALA A 19 -19.17 -16.88 -12.72
CA ALA A 19 -17.87 -16.22 -12.70
C ALA A 19 -17.94 -14.82 -12.05
N VAL A 20 -18.95 -14.03 -12.41
CA VAL A 20 -19.19 -12.69 -11.84
C VAL A 20 -19.53 -12.78 -10.35
N LYS A 21 -20.34 -13.77 -9.95
CA LYS A 21 -20.63 -14.00 -8.53
C LYS A 21 -19.37 -14.35 -7.74
N LYS A 22 -18.53 -15.24 -8.28
CA LYS A 22 -17.31 -15.67 -7.66
C LYS A 22 -16.33 -14.51 -7.48
N ASP A 23 -16.18 -13.67 -8.52
CA ASP A 23 -15.34 -12.46 -8.45
C ASP A 23 -15.86 -11.49 -7.39
N TYR A 24 -17.16 -11.21 -7.37
CA TYR A 24 -17.79 -10.36 -6.36
C TYR A 24 -17.54 -10.87 -4.93
N TYR A 25 -17.73 -12.18 -4.69
CA TYR A 25 -17.45 -12.76 -3.38
C TYR A 25 -15.96 -12.69 -3.00
N ARG A 26 -15.07 -12.87 -3.97
CA ARG A 26 -13.63 -12.76 -3.75
C ARG A 26 -13.25 -11.33 -3.33
N ARG A 27 -13.73 -10.34 -4.09
CA ARG A 27 -13.49 -8.90 -3.78
C ARG A 27 -13.96 -8.54 -2.37
N ASN A 28 -15.18 -8.90 -2.00
CA ASN A 28 -15.69 -8.64 -0.66
C ASN A 28 -14.84 -9.29 0.44
N LYS A 29 -14.35 -10.50 0.22
CA LYS A 29 -13.47 -11.17 1.18
C LYS A 29 -12.11 -10.45 1.30
N VAL A 30 -11.57 -9.96 0.20
CA VAL A 30 -10.32 -9.21 0.19
C VAL A 30 -10.50 -7.86 0.91
N GLU A 31 -11.58 -7.13 0.64
CA GLU A 31 -11.91 -5.89 1.36
C GLU A 31 -11.97 -6.12 2.88
N GLN A 32 -12.69 -7.14 3.32
CA GLN A 32 -12.74 -7.52 4.74
C GLN A 32 -11.35 -7.90 5.31
N ALA A 33 -10.49 -8.52 4.51
CA ALA A 33 -9.14 -8.86 4.94
C ALA A 33 -8.28 -7.59 5.08
N VAL A 34 -8.43 -6.61 4.18
CA VAL A 34 -7.79 -5.30 4.27
C VAL A 34 -8.22 -4.57 5.54
N ASP A 35 -9.51 -4.48 5.82
CA ASP A 35 -10.04 -3.79 7.00
C ASP A 35 -9.51 -4.42 8.31
N ARG A 36 -9.49 -5.76 8.37
CA ARG A 36 -8.89 -6.46 9.50
C ARG A 36 -7.39 -6.18 9.62
N ALA A 37 -6.67 -6.20 8.50
CA ALA A 37 -5.24 -5.98 8.49
C ALA A 37 -4.86 -4.56 8.93
N ILE A 38 -5.66 -3.55 8.59
CA ILE A 38 -5.49 -2.19 9.07
C ILE A 38 -5.68 -2.14 10.59
N THR A 39 -6.79 -2.73 11.09
CA THR A 39 -7.14 -2.69 12.51
C THR A 39 -6.14 -3.45 13.39
N GLU A 40 -5.64 -4.56 12.90
CA GLU A 40 -4.76 -5.49 13.63
C GLU A 40 -3.28 -5.29 13.30
N ASN A 41 -2.95 -4.31 12.46
CA ASN A 41 -1.59 -4.01 11.99
C ASN A 41 -0.89 -5.25 11.40
N ARG A 42 -1.55 -5.94 10.48
CA ARG A 42 -1.08 -7.19 9.88
C ARG A 42 -0.42 -7.03 8.52
N PHE A 43 -0.23 -5.80 8.04
CA PHE A 43 0.56 -5.57 6.84
C PHE A 43 2.03 -5.80 7.14
N GLU A 44 2.69 -6.51 6.22
CA GLU A 44 4.14 -6.69 6.22
C GLU A 44 4.75 -5.80 5.14
N VAL A 45 5.94 -5.26 5.39
CA VAL A 45 6.71 -4.51 4.40
C VAL A 45 7.96 -5.30 4.05
N TYR A 46 8.08 -5.64 2.78
CA TYR A 46 9.27 -6.28 2.22
C TYR A 46 10.12 -5.22 1.54
N TYR A 47 11.43 -5.39 1.60
CA TYR A 47 12.37 -4.44 1.04
C TYR A 47 13.10 -5.05 -0.13
N GLN A 48 12.87 -4.51 -1.33
CA GLN A 48 13.59 -4.91 -2.54
C GLN A 48 14.82 -4.04 -2.72
N PRO A 49 16.04 -4.64 -2.80
CA PRO A 49 17.25 -3.84 -2.97
C PRO A 49 17.34 -3.22 -4.36
N ILE A 50 17.74 -1.94 -4.39
CA ILE A 50 18.07 -1.19 -5.60
C ILE A 50 19.59 -1.12 -5.71
N TYR A 51 20.12 -1.75 -6.73
CA TYR A 51 21.56 -1.87 -6.96
C TYR A 51 22.08 -0.80 -7.92
N SER A 52 23.10 -0.06 -7.51
CA SER A 52 23.80 0.90 -8.37
C SER A 52 24.86 0.19 -9.22
N LEU A 53 24.68 0.18 -10.54
CA LEU A 53 25.66 -0.37 -11.48
C LEU A 53 26.98 0.43 -11.47
N LYS A 54 26.91 1.74 -11.20
CA LYS A 54 28.07 2.63 -11.13
C LYS A 54 28.89 2.38 -9.87
N GLU A 55 28.22 2.24 -8.73
CA GLU A 55 28.87 2.10 -7.43
C GLU A 55 29.10 0.64 -7.05
N LYS A 56 28.49 -0.28 -7.80
CA LYS A 56 28.58 -1.74 -7.62
C LYS A 56 28.15 -2.19 -6.22
N CYS A 57 27.14 -1.54 -5.66
CA CYS A 57 26.54 -1.88 -4.35
C CYS A 57 25.05 -1.55 -4.33
N VAL A 58 24.36 -2.05 -3.29
CA VAL A 58 22.97 -1.64 -2.99
C VAL A 58 23.01 -0.26 -2.38
N VAL A 59 22.22 0.67 -2.93
CA VAL A 59 22.19 2.08 -2.51
C VAL A 59 20.87 2.51 -1.92
N SER A 60 19.79 1.80 -2.26
CA SER A 60 18.43 2.12 -1.82
C SER A 60 17.60 0.84 -1.69
N LEU A 61 16.43 0.97 -1.11
CA LEU A 61 15.45 -0.11 -0.99
C LEU A 61 14.10 0.38 -1.53
N GLU A 62 13.32 -0.49 -2.13
CA GLU A 62 11.90 -0.25 -2.43
C GLU A 62 11.05 -0.98 -1.40
N ALA A 63 10.12 -0.25 -0.78
CA ALA A 63 9.19 -0.80 0.19
C ALA A 63 7.97 -1.38 -0.53
N LEU A 64 7.74 -2.65 -0.37
CA LEU A 64 6.68 -3.41 -1.02
C LEU A 64 5.74 -3.99 0.03
N VAL A 65 4.54 -3.43 0.13
CA VAL A 65 3.52 -3.92 1.05
C VAL A 65 3.07 -5.33 0.71
N ARG A 66 2.84 -6.14 1.74
CA ARG A 66 2.34 -7.51 1.64
C ARG A 66 1.18 -7.71 2.60
N LEU A 67 0.19 -8.46 2.14
CA LEU A 67 -0.97 -8.81 2.95
C LEU A 67 -1.11 -10.33 3.02
N LYS A 68 -1.19 -10.85 4.25
CA LYS A 68 -1.44 -12.26 4.51
C LYS A 68 -2.66 -12.39 5.41
N ASP A 69 -3.68 -13.08 4.92
CA ASP A 69 -4.91 -13.38 5.66
C ASP A 69 -4.94 -14.85 6.05
N GLU A 70 -5.49 -15.17 7.22
CA GLU A 70 -5.54 -16.55 7.74
C GLU A 70 -6.38 -17.48 6.86
N LYS A 71 -7.42 -16.95 6.22
CA LYS A 71 -8.37 -17.73 5.40
C LYS A 71 -8.03 -17.70 3.92
N LEU A 72 -7.50 -16.55 3.44
CA LEU A 72 -7.24 -16.32 2.03
C LEU A 72 -5.78 -16.59 1.64
N GLY A 73 -4.90 -16.76 2.62
CA GLY A 73 -3.46 -16.88 2.40
C GLY A 73 -2.82 -15.54 2.01
N ALA A 74 -1.76 -15.60 1.20
CA ALA A 74 -1.14 -14.40 0.66
C ALA A 74 -2.06 -13.75 -0.37
N ILE A 75 -2.36 -12.46 -0.18
CA ILE A 75 -3.16 -11.65 -1.10
C ILE A 75 -2.19 -10.73 -1.83
N PRO A 76 -2.09 -10.83 -3.17
CA PRO A 76 -1.16 -10.01 -3.94
C PRO A 76 -1.58 -8.53 -3.97
N PRO A 77 -0.63 -7.59 -4.03
CA PRO A 77 -0.92 -6.15 -4.08
C PRO A 77 -1.89 -5.75 -5.20
N ASP A 78 -1.77 -6.36 -6.37
CA ASP A 78 -2.63 -6.10 -7.54
C ASP A 78 -4.11 -6.42 -7.27
N GLU A 79 -4.40 -7.23 -6.26
CA GLU A 79 -5.77 -7.59 -5.87
C GLU A 79 -6.33 -6.62 -4.82
N PHE A 80 -5.55 -6.21 -3.82
CA PHE A 80 -6.07 -5.40 -2.73
C PHE A 80 -5.84 -3.88 -2.87
N ILE A 81 -4.77 -3.44 -3.54
CA ILE A 81 -4.48 -2.00 -3.72
C ILE A 81 -5.61 -1.29 -4.49
N PRO A 82 -6.09 -1.81 -5.65
CA PRO A 82 -7.19 -1.16 -6.36
C PRO A 82 -8.48 -1.07 -5.53
N LEU A 83 -8.75 -2.05 -4.66
CA LEU A 83 -9.90 -2.02 -3.77
C LEU A 83 -9.74 -0.96 -2.67
N ALA A 84 -8.53 -0.87 -2.10
CA ALA A 84 -8.20 0.14 -1.10
C ALA A 84 -8.24 1.57 -1.66
N GLU A 85 -7.89 1.76 -2.93
CA GLU A 85 -8.04 3.05 -3.62
C GLU A 85 -9.52 3.41 -3.82
N GLN A 86 -10.34 2.46 -4.27
CA GLN A 86 -11.77 2.67 -4.52
C GLN A 86 -12.54 3.03 -3.23
N ASN A 87 -12.22 2.42 -2.11
CA ASN A 87 -12.88 2.67 -0.83
C ASN A 87 -12.16 3.69 0.08
N GLY A 88 -11.00 4.23 -0.36
CA GLY A 88 -10.23 5.25 0.36
C GLY A 88 -9.33 4.74 1.48
N THR A 89 -9.27 3.42 1.74
CA THR A 89 -8.42 2.85 2.79
C THR A 89 -6.92 2.83 2.42
N ILE A 90 -6.60 3.14 1.16
CA ILE A 90 -5.20 3.23 0.70
C ILE A 90 -4.38 4.23 1.52
N THR A 91 -4.97 5.30 2.03
CA THR A 91 -4.28 6.27 2.88
C THR A 91 -3.77 5.62 4.17
N GLN A 92 -4.60 4.81 4.82
CA GLN A 92 -4.22 4.11 6.05
C GLN A 92 -3.12 3.07 5.80
N ILE A 93 -3.19 2.36 4.67
CA ILE A 93 -2.13 1.42 4.26
C ILE A 93 -0.81 2.16 4.05
N SER A 94 -0.84 3.31 3.37
CA SER A 94 0.37 4.11 3.12
C SER A 94 0.98 4.65 4.41
N GLU A 95 0.17 5.06 5.38
CA GLU A 95 0.64 5.48 6.70
C GLU A 95 1.32 4.33 7.45
N ILE A 96 0.74 3.12 7.43
CA ILE A 96 1.33 1.92 8.02
C ILE A 96 2.69 1.61 7.35
N VAL A 97 2.76 1.65 6.02
CA VAL A 97 3.99 1.39 5.26
C VAL A 97 5.06 2.42 5.59
N LEU A 98 4.71 3.71 5.61
CA LEU A 98 5.63 4.79 5.95
C LEU A 98 6.19 4.63 7.38
N GLU A 99 5.32 4.33 8.32
CA GLU A 99 5.72 4.11 9.72
C GLU A 99 6.68 2.92 9.85
N GLU A 100 6.42 1.83 9.13
CA GLU A 100 7.30 0.66 9.12
C GLU A 100 8.65 0.97 8.47
N CYS A 101 8.68 1.74 7.38
CA CYS A 101 9.91 2.21 6.74
C CYS A 101 10.74 3.09 7.69
N CYS A 102 10.10 4.01 8.39
CA CYS A 102 10.78 4.86 9.37
C CYS A 102 11.34 4.04 10.53
N ARG A 103 10.58 3.08 11.03
CA ARG A 103 11.03 2.15 12.09
C ARG A 103 12.23 1.33 11.63
N PHE A 104 12.19 0.81 10.41
CA PHE A 104 13.29 0.06 9.81
C PHE A 104 14.55 0.92 9.67
N LEU A 105 14.43 2.14 9.12
CA LEU A 105 15.54 3.09 9.00
C LEU A 105 16.17 3.38 10.36
N ALA A 106 15.35 3.74 11.33
CA ALA A 106 15.82 4.10 12.69
C ALA A 106 16.53 2.94 13.39
N LYS A 107 16.02 1.73 13.23
CA LYS A 107 16.52 0.55 13.92
C LYS A 107 17.73 -0.09 13.23
N HIS A 108 17.79 -0.10 11.91
CA HIS A 108 18.74 -0.92 11.16
C HIS A 108 19.72 -0.12 10.31
N VAL A 109 19.28 1.00 9.71
CA VAL A 109 20.12 1.75 8.75
C VAL A 109 20.90 2.87 9.44
N LEU A 110 20.22 3.73 10.20
CA LEU A 110 20.86 4.87 10.86
C LEU A 110 22.00 4.45 11.83
N PRO A 111 21.85 3.36 12.62
CA PRO A 111 22.96 2.90 13.47
C PRO A 111 24.11 2.24 12.70
N ASN A 112 23.90 1.90 11.42
CA ASN A 112 24.84 1.15 10.59
C ASN A 112 25.09 1.84 9.24
N PRO A 113 25.78 2.99 9.21
CA PRO A 113 26.06 3.72 7.96
C PRO A 113 26.84 2.91 6.92
N SER A 114 27.57 1.88 7.36
CA SER A 114 28.32 0.96 6.50
C SER A 114 27.44 0.12 5.58
N LEU A 115 26.14 0.02 5.84
CA LEU A 115 25.19 -0.63 4.92
C LEU A 115 25.08 0.11 3.58
N GLY A 116 25.42 1.40 3.52
CA GLY A 116 25.39 2.20 2.31
C GLY A 116 23.98 2.54 1.81
N ILE A 117 22.92 2.19 2.54
CA ILE A 117 21.52 2.50 2.18
C ILE A 117 21.27 4.00 2.39
N ARG A 118 20.90 4.69 1.34
CA ARG A 118 20.65 6.15 1.35
C ARG A 118 19.18 6.49 1.48
N THR A 119 18.31 5.72 0.79
CA THR A 119 16.87 6.01 0.74
C THR A 119 16.03 4.74 0.75
N ILE A 120 14.81 4.86 1.25
CA ILE A 120 13.74 3.89 0.99
C ILE A 120 12.71 4.55 0.07
N HIS A 121 12.35 3.87 -1.01
CA HIS A 121 11.32 4.27 -1.94
C HIS A 121 9.97 3.73 -1.46
N VAL A 122 8.99 4.60 -1.32
CA VAL A 122 7.65 4.29 -0.84
C VAL A 122 6.64 4.68 -1.90
N ASN A 123 5.85 3.72 -2.36
CA ASN A 123 4.78 3.96 -3.32
C ASN A 123 3.63 4.71 -2.67
N ILE A 124 3.12 5.74 -3.35
CA ILE A 124 1.95 6.52 -2.95
C ILE A 124 0.97 6.62 -4.12
N ALA A 125 -0.32 6.47 -3.83
CA ALA A 125 -1.36 6.61 -4.82
C ALA A 125 -1.51 8.07 -5.29
N ALA A 126 -1.82 8.27 -6.59
CA ALA A 126 -2.02 9.60 -7.16
C ALA A 126 -3.06 10.43 -6.40
N ALA A 127 -4.13 9.80 -5.91
CA ALA A 127 -5.16 10.46 -5.11
C ALA A 127 -4.62 11.07 -3.80
N GLN A 128 -3.59 10.48 -3.21
CA GLN A 128 -2.94 11.00 -2.00
C GLN A 128 -2.10 12.25 -2.29
N CYS A 129 -1.46 12.31 -3.46
CA CYS A 129 -0.69 13.49 -3.89
C CYS A 129 -1.56 14.73 -4.10
N LEU A 130 -2.82 14.54 -4.48
CA LEU A 130 -3.80 15.63 -4.62
C LEU A 130 -4.29 16.14 -3.26
N ASN A 131 -4.06 15.40 -2.20
CA ASN A 131 -4.41 15.83 -0.84
C ASN A 131 -3.40 16.88 -0.36
N ARG A 132 -3.88 18.11 -0.10
CA ARG A 132 -3.04 19.23 0.37
C ARG A 132 -2.30 18.94 1.70
N ASN A 133 -2.73 17.92 2.42
CA ASN A 133 -2.20 17.57 3.74
C ASN A 133 -1.16 16.43 3.71
N LEU A 134 -0.69 16.01 2.52
CA LEU A 134 0.29 14.93 2.42
C LEU A 134 1.57 15.20 3.25
N LYS A 135 2.10 16.43 3.17
CA LYS A 135 3.25 16.85 3.97
C LYS A 135 2.98 16.75 5.48
N GLU A 136 1.78 17.15 5.88
CA GLU A 136 1.35 17.17 7.28
C GLU A 136 1.13 15.74 7.84
N SER A 137 0.86 14.76 6.98
CA SER A 137 0.78 13.36 7.40
C SER A 137 2.16 12.69 7.51
N ILE A 138 3.11 13.07 6.65
CA ILE A 138 4.43 12.44 6.57
C ILE A 138 5.39 12.97 7.64
N LEU A 139 5.50 14.29 7.79
CA LEU A 139 6.51 14.90 8.67
C LEU A 139 6.45 14.43 10.13
N PRO A 140 5.28 14.30 10.78
CA PRO A 140 5.21 13.82 12.16
C PRO A 140 5.73 12.38 12.33
N VAL A 141 5.58 11.54 11.29
CA VAL A 141 6.10 10.17 11.32
C VAL A 141 7.63 10.19 11.25
N LEU A 142 8.21 10.97 10.34
CA LEU A 142 9.66 11.14 10.24
C LEU A 142 10.26 11.67 11.55
N GLU A 143 9.65 12.70 12.15
CA GLU A 143 10.08 13.29 13.40
C GLU A 143 10.04 12.30 14.57
N ARG A 144 8.96 11.51 14.67
CA ARG A 144 8.80 10.48 15.71
C ARG A 144 9.94 9.47 15.73
N TYR A 145 10.44 9.09 14.55
CA TYR A 145 11.52 8.10 14.41
C TYR A 145 12.90 8.74 14.21
N TYR A 146 13.01 10.08 14.23
CA TYR A 146 14.24 10.83 13.96
C TYR A 146 14.86 10.48 12.60
N VAL A 147 14.02 10.21 11.59
CA VAL A 147 14.46 9.88 10.23
C VAL A 147 14.60 11.16 9.41
N PRO A 148 15.78 11.42 8.84
CA PRO A 148 15.97 12.54 7.94
C PRO A 148 15.09 12.41 6.69
N ALA A 149 14.40 13.49 6.29
CA ALA A 149 13.45 13.45 5.18
C ALA A 149 14.07 12.99 3.85
N HIS A 150 15.35 13.25 3.62
CA HIS A 150 16.05 12.82 2.41
C HIS A 150 16.24 11.30 2.31
N MET A 151 15.97 10.55 3.38
CA MET A 151 16.04 9.08 3.37
C MET A 151 14.73 8.42 2.93
N ILE A 152 13.68 9.19 2.67
CA ILE A 152 12.43 8.70 2.08
C ILE A 152 12.25 9.32 0.70
N THR A 153 12.02 8.48 -0.28
CA THR A 153 11.60 8.87 -1.64
C THR A 153 10.17 8.41 -1.85
N LEU A 154 9.29 9.33 -2.25
CA LEU A 154 7.91 8.98 -2.59
C LEU A 154 7.82 8.72 -4.09
N GLU A 155 7.29 7.56 -4.46
CA GLU A 155 7.06 7.17 -5.86
C GLU A 155 5.57 7.22 -6.17
N LEU A 156 5.22 7.96 -7.21
CA LEU A 156 3.84 8.09 -7.65
C LEU A 156 3.49 6.91 -8.57
N THR A 157 2.47 6.17 -8.18
CA THR A 157 1.95 5.02 -8.93
C THR A 157 0.49 5.21 -9.34
#